data_e4e56c7d535632b69dba2c109f763f86
#
_entry.id   e4e56c7d535632b69dba2c109f763f86
#
_cell.length_a   1.000
_cell.length_b   1.000
_cell.length_c   1.000
_cell.angle_alpha   90.00
_cell.angle_beta   90.00
_cell.angle_gamma   90.00
#
_symmetry.space_group_name_H-M   'P 1'
#
loop_
_entity.id
_entity.type
_entity.pdbx_description
1 polymer ?
#
loop_
_entity_poly.entity_id
_entity_poly.type
_entity_poly.pdbx_seq_one_letter_code
_entity_poly.pdbx_strand_id
1 'polypeptide(L)'
;LGEEDFNKLRIFECVSKYFSLENTDALYWYDFGDDWNHKVTLEKIIPADPKHTYPRCIAGKRACPPEDSGGVWGFYEMLNVLEDPEHEEHEDLLEWLGDAYDPEHFDPKEVLFEEPKESEKAITSLY
;
A
#
# COMPACT_ATOMS: atom_id res chain seq x y z
N LEU A 1 -1.88 5.00 -20.33
CA LEU A 1 -3.07 5.17 -19.50
C LEU A 1 -2.98 6.46 -18.69
N GLY A 2 -4.10 7.18 -18.58
CA GLY A 2 -4.21 8.32 -17.69
C GLY A 2 -4.39 7.87 -16.23
N GLU A 3 -4.25 8.81 -15.32
CA GLU A 3 -4.39 8.56 -13.87
C GLU A 3 -5.75 7.98 -13.52
N GLU A 4 -6.83 8.50 -14.11
CA GLU A 4 -8.17 8.02 -13.85
C GLU A 4 -8.37 6.58 -14.32
N ASP A 5 -7.83 6.25 -15.47
CA ASP A 5 -7.92 4.90 -16.03
C ASP A 5 -7.15 3.92 -15.15
N PHE A 6 -5.95 4.28 -14.72
CA PHE A 6 -5.15 3.45 -13.83
C PHE A 6 -5.87 3.22 -12.50
N ASN A 7 -6.38 4.27 -11.89
CA ASN A 7 -7.08 4.18 -10.61
C ASN A 7 -8.36 3.35 -10.71
N LYS A 8 -9.06 3.44 -11.84
CA LYS A 8 -10.27 2.68 -12.12
C LYS A 8 -10.01 1.20 -12.30
N LEU A 9 -8.94 0.86 -13.01
CA LEU A 9 -8.59 -0.51 -13.36
C LEU A 9 -8.05 -1.32 -12.16
N ARG A 10 -7.38 -0.66 -11.22
CA ARG A 10 -6.74 -1.33 -10.07
C ARG A 10 -7.66 -2.21 -9.25
N ILE A 11 -8.96 -1.91 -9.23
CA ILE A 11 -9.95 -2.65 -8.43
C ILE A 11 -10.32 -3.96 -9.10
N PHE A 12 -10.40 -3.98 -10.44
CA PHE A 12 -10.98 -5.08 -11.20
C PHE A 12 -9.97 -5.89 -12.01
N GLU A 13 -8.75 -5.39 -12.13
CA GLU A 13 -7.77 -6.00 -13.01
C GLU A 13 -6.83 -6.95 -12.28
N CYS A 14 -6.53 -8.08 -12.90
CA CYS A 14 -5.49 -8.97 -12.42
C CYS A 14 -4.10 -8.38 -12.63
N VAL A 15 -3.19 -8.62 -11.67
CA VAL A 15 -1.78 -8.19 -11.79
C VAL A 15 -1.13 -8.72 -13.06
N SER A 16 -1.52 -9.91 -13.51
CA SER A 16 -0.98 -10.52 -14.73
C SER A 16 -1.20 -9.71 -16.00
N LYS A 17 -2.16 -8.78 -16.00
CA LYS A 17 -2.37 -7.86 -17.14
C LYS A 17 -1.28 -6.80 -17.26
N TYR A 18 -0.63 -6.47 -16.16
CA TYR A 18 0.36 -5.39 -16.11
C TYR A 18 1.79 -5.89 -16.13
N PHE A 19 2.00 -7.17 -15.83
CA PHE A 19 3.32 -7.75 -15.69
C PHE A 19 3.54 -8.92 -16.63
N SER A 20 4.74 -8.98 -17.18
CA SER A 20 5.26 -10.12 -17.91
C SER A 20 6.77 -10.16 -17.71
N LEU A 21 7.45 -11.19 -18.19
CA LEU A 21 8.91 -11.25 -18.13
C LEU A 21 9.57 -10.13 -18.96
N GLU A 22 8.82 -9.53 -19.86
CA GLU A 22 9.27 -8.39 -20.68
C GLU A 22 8.90 -7.04 -20.07
N ASN A 23 7.89 -7.00 -19.21
CA ASN A 23 7.41 -5.80 -18.56
C ASN A 23 7.27 -6.05 -17.06
N THR A 24 8.37 -5.83 -16.34
CA THR A 24 8.49 -6.21 -14.94
C THR A 24 8.12 -5.11 -13.95
N ASP A 25 7.98 -3.86 -14.41
CA ASP A 25 7.72 -2.72 -13.52
C ASP A 25 6.39 -2.06 -13.84
N ALA A 26 5.68 -1.64 -12.79
CA ALA A 26 4.49 -0.82 -12.89
C ALA A 26 4.46 0.20 -11.76
N LEU A 27 3.76 1.31 -11.97
CA LEU A 27 3.49 2.29 -10.94
C LEU A 27 2.04 2.12 -10.46
N TYR A 28 1.87 2.07 -9.16
CA TYR A 28 0.56 2.07 -8.54
C TYR A 28 0.36 3.41 -7.81
N TRP A 29 -0.65 4.14 -8.23
CA TRP A 29 -0.97 5.45 -7.69
C TRP A 29 -2.15 5.34 -6.75
N TYR A 30 -1.93 5.70 -5.50
CA TYR A 30 -2.94 5.64 -4.46
C TYR A 30 -3.19 7.04 -3.91
N ASP A 31 -4.46 7.38 -3.72
CA ASP A 31 -4.92 8.65 -3.17
C ASP A 31 -4.38 9.86 -3.95
N PHE A 32 -5.11 10.31 -4.95
CA PHE A 32 -4.70 11.45 -5.77
C PHE A 32 -4.52 12.74 -4.97
N GLY A 33 -5.19 12.88 -3.83
CA GLY A 33 -4.99 14.03 -2.94
C GLY A 33 -3.61 14.03 -2.29
N ASP A 34 -3.21 12.89 -1.72
CA ASP A 34 -1.90 12.71 -1.07
C ASP A 34 -0.81 12.28 -2.04
N ASP A 35 -1.19 11.77 -3.19
CA ASP A 35 -0.26 11.47 -4.29
C ASP A 35 0.80 10.41 -3.96
N TRP A 36 0.35 9.29 -3.38
CA TRP A 36 1.25 8.18 -3.08
C TRP A 36 1.54 7.34 -4.31
N ASN A 37 2.80 7.31 -4.72
CA ASN A 37 3.28 6.50 -5.83
C ASN A 37 4.02 5.27 -5.33
N HIS A 38 3.64 4.11 -5.85
CA HIS A 38 4.26 2.84 -5.50
C HIS A 38 4.90 2.25 -6.75
N LYS A 39 6.18 1.88 -6.65
CA LYS A 39 6.82 1.09 -7.69
C LYS A 39 6.62 -0.38 -7.36
N VAL A 40 5.96 -1.09 -8.25
CA VAL A 40 5.71 -2.52 -8.12
C VAL A 40 6.56 -3.24 -9.16
N THR A 41 7.38 -4.18 -8.72
CA THR A 41 8.31 -4.91 -9.58
C THR A 41 8.02 -6.40 -9.52
N LEU A 42 7.83 -7.01 -10.69
CA LEU A 42 7.76 -8.46 -10.82
C LEU A 42 9.19 -9.02 -10.75
N GLU A 43 9.47 -9.81 -9.71
CA GLU A 43 10.78 -10.41 -9.54
C GLU A 43 10.84 -11.82 -10.12
N LYS A 44 9.80 -12.63 -9.91
CA LYS A 44 9.74 -14.01 -10.33
C LYS A 44 8.31 -14.44 -10.57
N ILE A 45 8.16 -15.42 -11.46
CA ILE A 45 6.92 -16.18 -11.63
C ILE A 45 7.20 -17.59 -11.18
N ILE A 46 6.54 -18.03 -10.12
CA ILE A 46 6.76 -19.34 -9.51
C ILE A 46 5.43 -20.09 -9.40
N PRO A 47 5.45 -21.43 -9.36
CA PRO A 47 4.24 -22.20 -9.10
C PRO A 47 3.67 -21.88 -7.71
N ALA A 48 2.35 -21.84 -7.59
CA ALA A 48 1.69 -21.68 -6.30
C ALA A 48 1.93 -22.92 -5.43
N ASP A 49 2.23 -22.71 -4.16
CA ASP A 49 2.37 -23.76 -3.18
C ASP A 49 0.99 -24.05 -2.56
N PRO A 50 0.47 -25.28 -2.66
CA PRO A 50 -0.84 -25.60 -2.08
C PRO A 50 -0.92 -25.46 -0.57
N LYS A 51 0.22 -25.35 0.11
CA LYS A 51 0.28 -25.13 1.56
C LYS A 51 0.05 -23.66 1.96
N HIS A 52 0.05 -22.76 0.99
CA HIS A 52 -0.09 -21.32 1.24
C HIS A 52 -1.36 -20.76 0.63
N THR A 53 -1.86 -19.71 1.27
CA THR A 53 -2.95 -18.89 0.74
C THR A 53 -2.36 -17.63 0.09
N TYR A 54 -2.89 -17.23 -1.05
CA TYR A 54 -2.42 -16.07 -1.80
C TYR A 54 -3.53 -15.03 -1.94
N PRO A 55 -3.19 -13.73 -2.00
CA PRO A 55 -1.85 -13.17 -1.87
C PRO A 55 -1.30 -13.29 -0.45
N ARG A 56 0.01 -13.21 -0.29
CA ARG A 56 0.66 -13.24 1.01
C ARG A 56 1.86 -12.30 1.02
N CYS A 57 2.14 -11.70 2.18
CA CYS A 57 3.34 -10.90 2.40
C CYS A 57 4.42 -11.77 3.03
N ILE A 58 5.63 -11.75 2.48
CA ILE A 58 6.75 -12.55 2.99
C ILE A 58 7.78 -11.71 3.73
N ALA A 59 7.92 -10.42 3.41
CA ALA A 59 8.88 -9.55 4.04
C ALA A 59 8.52 -8.09 3.81
N GLY A 60 9.12 -7.21 4.59
CA GLY A 60 8.97 -5.78 4.44
C GLY A 60 9.76 -5.04 5.50
N LYS A 61 9.70 -3.73 5.46
CA LYS A 61 10.32 -2.83 6.44
C LYS A 61 9.44 -1.60 6.63
N ARG A 62 9.38 -1.12 7.86
CA ARG A 62 8.70 0.10 8.27
C ARG A 62 7.18 0.04 8.12
N ALA A 63 6.51 0.83 8.94
CA ALA A 63 5.08 0.95 8.90
C ALA A 63 4.62 1.78 7.71
N CYS A 64 3.44 1.43 7.21
CA CYS A 64 2.77 2.23 6.20
C CYS A 64 2.45 3.62 6.77
N PRO A 65 2.60 4.70 5.99
CA PRO A 65 2.14 6.02 6.43
C PRO A 65 0.66 5.99 6.79
N PRO A 66 0.25 6.76 7.83
CA PRO A 66 -1.17 6.87 8.15
C PRO A 66 -1.96 7.49 7.00
N GLU A 67 -3.24 7.12 6.87
CA GLU A 67 -4.13 7.77 5.93
C GLU A 67 -4.21 9.28 6.22
N ASP A 68 -4.34 10.07 5.18
CA ASP A 68 -4.47 11.53 5.26
C ASP A 68 -3.28 12.23 5.94
N SER A 69 -2.08 11.66 5.83
CA SER A 69 -0.88 12.28 6.38
C SER A 69 -0.30 13.41 5.51
N GLY A 70 -0.89 13.68 4.35
CA GLY A 70 -0.48 14.78 3.47
C GLY A 70 0.58 14.41 2.44
N GLY A 71 0.63 13.13 2.03
CA GLY A 71 1.58 12.64 1.06
C GLY A 71 3.00 12.54 1.62
N VAL A 72 3.99 12.45 0.76
CA VAL A 72 5.40 12.28 1.14
C VAL A 72 5.87 13.41 2.05
N TRP A 73 5.59 14.65 1.67
CA TRP A 73 6.02 15.83 2.43
C TRP A 73 5.34 15.91 3.80
N GLY A 74 4.04 15.70 3.85
CA GLY A 74 3.29 15.70 5.11
C GLY A 74 3.72 14.58 6.03
N PHE A 75 4.03 13.42 5.47
CA PHE A 75 4.53 12.29 6.24
C PHE A 75 5.92 12.57 6.87
N TYR A 76 6.86 13.14 6.11
CA TYR A 76 8.17 13.50 6.66
C TYR A 76 8.08 14.57 7.72
N GLU A 77 7.21 15.56 7.53
CA GLU A 77 6.96 16.58 8.55
C GLU A 77 6.39 15.95 9.82
N MET A 78 5.45 15.04 9.67
CA MET A 78 4.89 14.26 10.78
C MET A 78 5.98 13.50 11.55
N LEU A 79 6.90 12.84 10.85
CA LEU A 79 8.02 12.13 11.48
C LEU A 79 8.91 13.08 12.29
N ASN A 80 9.17 14.27 11.77
CA ASN A 80 9.97 15.28 12.49
C ASN A 80 9.28 15.71 13.79
N VAL A 81 7.97 15.96 13.75
CA VAL A 81 7.19 16.28 14.93
C VAL A 81 7.19 15.14 15.94
N LEU A 82 7.05 13.91 15.45
CA LEU A 82 7.02 12.72 16.31
C LEU A 82 8.33 12.52 17.06
N GLU A 83 9.46 12.84 16.46
CA GLU A 83 10.79 12.73 17.08
C GLU A 83 11.10 13.85 18.06
N ASP A 84 10.34 14.94 18.07
CA ASP A 84 10.59 16.11 18.90
C ASP A 84 9.48 16.30 19.94
N PRO A 85 9.66 15.77 21.18
CA PRO A 85 8.66 15.94 22.25
C PRO A 85 8.40 17.38 22.67
N GLU A 86 9.32 18.30 22.34
CA GLU A 86 9.18 19.73 22.64
C GLU A 86 8.45 20.51 21.57
N HIS A 87 8.15 19.88 20.43
CA HIS A 87 7.42 20.52 19.36
C HIS A 87 5.98 20.83 19.80
N GLU A 88 5.51 22.03 19.46
CA GLU A 88 4.18 22.49 19.88
C GLU A 88 3.03 21.60 19.41
N GLU A 89 3.20 20.90 18.29
CA GLU A 89 2.20 20.01 17.70
C GLU A 89 2.35 18.55 18.13
N HIS A 90 3.36 18.24 18.95
CA HIS A 90 3.69 16.87 19.30
C HIS A 90 2.54 16.13 20.00
N GLU A 91 1.92 16.77 20.99
CA GLU A 91 0.81 16.14 21.73
C GLU A 91 -0.42 15.92 20.84
N ASP A 92 -0.74 16.90 20.01
CA ASP A 92 -1.85 16.78 19.07
C ASP A 92 -1.62 15.65 18.06
N LEU A 93 -0.39 15.52 17.62
CA LEU A 93 0.00 14.43 16.71
C LEU A 93 -0.16 13.07 17.37
N LEU A 94 0.29 12.91 18.61
CA LEU A 94 0.15 11.65 19.35
C LEU A 94 -1.33 11.28 19.53
N GLU A 95 -2.16 12.26 19.81
CA GLU A 95 -3.60 12.05 19.95
C GLU A 95 -4.22 11.60 18.63
N TRP A 96 -3.82 12.23 17.53
CA TRP A 96 -4.31 11.86 16.18
C TRP A 96 -3.86 10.48 15.74
N LEU A 97 -2.59 10.10 16.00
CA LEU A 97 -2.03 8.80 15.64
C LEU A 97 -2.57 7.64 16.50
N GLY A 98 -2.93 7.94 17.75
CA GLY A 98 -3.21 6.90 18.74
C GLY A 98 -1.93 6.29 19.32
N ASP A 99 -2.10 5.33 20.23
CA ASP A 99 -0.99 4.83 21.05
C ASP A 99 -0.07 3.83 20.34
N ALA A 100 -0.44 3.35 19.16
CA ALA A 100 0.19 2.17 18.57
C ALA A 100 1.02 2.43 17.31
N TYR A 101 1.16 3.68 16.86
CA TYR A 101 1.91 3.93 15.63
C TYR A 101 3.40 4.03 15.89
N ASP A 102 4.16 3.08 15.35
CA ASP A 102 5.61 3.06 15.33
C ASP A 102 6.07 3.03 13.85
N PRO A 103 6.71 4.10 13.35
CA PRO A 103 7.12 4.17 11.95
C PRO A 103 8.12 3.10 11.52
N GLU A 104 8.84 2.51 12.46
CA GLU A 104 9.82 1.45 12.16
C GLU A 104 9.25 0.04 12.25
N HIS A 105 8.02 -0.12 12.74
CA HIS A 105 7.40 -1.43 12.91
C HIS A 105 6.95 -2.03 11.58
N PHE A 106 7.30 -3.29 11.36
CA PHE A 106 6.72 -4.11 10.30
C PHE A 106 6.77 -5.58 10.68
N ASP A 107 5.63 -6.25 10.56
CA ASP A 107 5.53 -7.70 10.71
C ASP A 107 4.68 -8.26 9.56
N PRO A 108 5.26 -9.13 8.69
CA PRO A 108 4.50 -9.73 7.58
C PRO A 108 3.25 -10.49 8.03
N LYS A 109 3.23 -11.00 9.25
CA LYS A 109 2.09 -11.74 9.80
C LYS A 109 0.88 -10.86 10.08
N GLU A 110 1.10 -9.57 10.25
CA GLU A 110 0.04 -8.60 10.51
C GLU A 110 -0.61 -8.07 9.22
N VAL A 111 -0.03 -8.36 8.07
CA VAL A 111 -0.57 -7.89 6.79
C VAL A 111 -1.83 -8.69 6.46
N LEU A 112 -2.93 -7.97 6.26
CA LEU A 112 -4.22 -8.54 5.89
C LEU A 112 -4.57 -8.15 4.47
N PHE A 113 -5.09 -9.11 3.72
CA PHE A 113 -5.58 -8.87 2.37
C PHE A 113 -7.10 -9.02 2.39
N GLU A 114 -7.79 -7.95 2.03
CA GLU A 114 -9.25 -7.95 1.94
C GLU A 114 -9.68 -8.69 0.69
N GLU A 115 -10.73 -9.51 0.83
CA GLU A 115 -11.34 -10.12 -0.34
C GLU A 115 -12.21 -9.11 -1.08
N PRO A 116 -12.22 -9.14 -2.42
CA PRO A 116 -13.12 -8.29 -3.19
C PRO A 116 -14.57 -8.57 -2.82
N LYS A 117 -15.42 -7.53 -2.91
CA LYS A 117 -16.87 -7.68 -2.75
C LYS A 117 -17.42 -8.59 -3.86
N GLU A 118 -18.60 -9.18 -3.63
CA GLU A 118 -19.21 -10.09 -4.63
C GLU A 118 -19.33 -9.46 -6.02
N SER A 119 -19.70 -8.19 -6.10
CA SER A 119 -19.77 -7.48 -7.37
C SER A 119 -18.40 -7.34 -8.05
N GLU A 120 -17.37 -7.14 -7.28
CA GLU A 120 -15.98 -7.03 -7.76
C GLU A 120 -15.45 -8.38 -8.22
N LYS A 121 -15.75 -9.44 -7.47
CA LYS A 121 -15.39 -10.81 -7.85
C LYS A 121 -16.02 -11.23 -9.17
N ALA A 122 -17.27 -10.91 -9.37
CA ALA A 122 -17.96 -11.21 -10.62
C ALA A 122 -17.32 -10.50 -11.81
N ILE A 123 -16.93 -9.24 -11.65
CA ILE A 123 -16.26 -8.46 -12.69
C ILE A 123 -14.84 -9.03 -12.94
N THR A 124 -14.11 -9.35 -11.90
CA THR A 124 -12.76 -9.92 -11.99
C THR A 124 -12.77 -11.26 -12.72
N SER A 125 -13.77 -12.09 -12.51
CA SER A 125 -13.87 -13.41 -13.14
C SER A 125 -14.11 -13.35 -14.66
N LEU A 126 -14.52 -12.20 -15.19
CA LEU A 126 -14.68 -12.00 -16.62
C LEU A 126 -13.36 -11.74 -17.35
N TYR A 127 -12.30 -11.47 -16.65
CA TYR A 127 -10.98 -11.16 -17.17
C TYR A 127 -9.99 -12.28 -16.86
#